data_0c59094d7c3fe9303ac26761b858dce2
#
_entry.id   0c59094d7c3fe9303ac26761b858dce2
#
_cell.length_a   1.000
_cell.length_b   1.000
_cell.length_c   1.000
_cell.angle_alpha   90.00
_cell.angle_beta   90.00
_cell.angle_gamma   90.00
#
_symmetry.space_group_name_H-M   'P 1'
#
loop_
_entity.id
_entity.type
_entity.pdbx_description
1 polymer ?
#
loop_
_entity_poly.entity_id
_entity_poly.type
_entity_poly.pdbx_seq_one_letter_code
_entity_poly.pdbx_strand_id
1 'polypeptide(L)'
;METYYINNLSDLPDLDTNSCAIGNFDGVHLGHQNLIEASKISGYKTLVITFENLNKTGYLTNTNQKIKYLEQLDIDYLVIFPFRVINLVFFNEFMKILKALKVKYITCGIDFRFGFKREGDTADLKKKFKLNIVEDYMVN
;
A
#
# COMPACT_ATOMS: atom_id res chain seq x y z
N MET A 1 -10.93 8.16 -8.64
CA MET A 1 -10.10 7.70 -7.52
C MET A 1 -10.37 8.57 -6.30
N GLU A 2 -10.73 7.95 -5.19
CA GLU A 2 -10.87 8.64 -3.91
C GLU A 2 -9.56 8.51 -3.14
N THR A 3 -9.02 9.63 -2.67
CA THR A 3 -7.72 9.68 -1.99
C THR A 3 -7.88 10.05 -0.54
N TYR A 4 -7.26 9.28 0.35
CA TYR A 4 -7.29 9.46 1.79
C TYR A 4 -5.88 9.57 2.35
N TYR A 5 -5.58 10.69 2.96
CA TYR A 5 -4.31 10.92 3.65
C TYR A 5 -4.59 10.75 5.15
N ILE A 6 -4.02 9.71 5.76
CA ILE A 6 -4.40 9.28 7.11
C ILE A 6 -3.55 9.98 8.16
N ASN A 7 -3.99 11.13 8.60
CA ASN A 7 -3.32 11.89 9.66
C ASN A 7 -3.49 11.28 11.03
N ASN A 8 -4.57 10.51 11.23
CA ASN A 8 -4.88 9.88 12.50
C ASN A 8 -5.50 8.51 12.20
N LEU A 9 -5.01 7.48 12.88
CA LEU A 9 -5.49 6.11 12.66
C LEU A 9 -6.96 5.92 13.04
N SER A 10 -7.53 6.81 13.86
CA SER A 10 -8.97 6.77 14.17
C SER A 10 -9.84 7.24 13.00
N ASP A 11 -9.25 7.87 11.98
CA ASP A 11 -9.97 8.45 10.85
C ASP A 11 -9.87 7.60 9.57
N LEU A 12 -9.71 6.29 9.72
CA LEU A 12 -9.69 5.39 8.56
C LEU A 12 -11.02 5.44 7.82
N PRO A 13 -11.00 5.49 6.48
CA PRO A 13 -12.25 5.54 5.71
C PRO A 13 -12.99 4.21 5.77
N ASP A 14 -14.32 4.28 5.63
CA ASP A 14 -15.18 3.11 5.49
C ASP A 14 -15.27 2.78 3.99
N LEU A 15 -14.53 1.76 3.57
CA LEU A 15 -14.42 1.37 2.17
C LEU A 15 -15.28 0.14 1.88
N ASP A 16 -15.56 -0.09 0.59
CA ASP A 16 -16.10 -1.37 0.14
C ASP A 16 -15.03 -2.45 0.24
N THR A 17 -15.46 -3.70 0.30
CA THR A 17 -14.53 -4.85 0.23
C THR A 17 -13.66 -4.74 -1.02
N ASN A 18 -12.36 -4.91 -0.85
CA ASN A 18 -11.43 -4.59 -1.91
C ASN A 18 -10.28 -5.57 -2.03
N SER A 19 -9.63 -5.50 -3.19
CA SER A 19 -8.33 -6.10 -3.45
C SER A 19 -7.29 -4.99 -3.40
N CYS A 20 -6.22 -5.20 -2.64
CA CYS A 20 -5.28 -4.14 -2.29
C CYS A 20 -3.89 -4.40 -2.85
N ALA A 21 -3.29 -3.36 -3.44
CA ALA A 21 -1.86 -3.34 -3.73
C ALA A 21 -1.17 -2.50 -2.65
N ILE A 22 -0.10 -3.03 -2.07
CA ILE A 22 0.66 -2.32 -1.03
C ILE A 22 2.10 -2.14 -1.48
N GLY A 23 2.60 -0.93 -1.39
CA GLY A 23 3.99 -0.63 -1.73
C GLY A 23 4.34 0.82 -1.53
N ASN A 24 5.62 1.11 -1.65
CA ASN A 24 6.10 2.48 -1.54
C ASN A 24 5.79 3.31 -2.77
N PHE A 25 5.84 2.70 -3.94
CA PHE A 25 5.54 3.33 -5.23
C PHE A 25 6.27 4.66 -5.45
N ASP A 26 7.51 4.73 -5.03
CA ASP A 26 8.35 5.91 -5.22
C ASP A 26 8.93 5.90 -6.63
N GLY A 27 8.86 7.05 -7.30
CA GLY A 27 9.25 7.15 -8.69
C GLY A 27 8.24 6.48 -9.63
N VAL A 28 8.48 6.61 -10.92
CA VAL A 28 7.60 6.06 -11.96
C VAL A 28 8.34 4.98 -12.72
N HIS A 29 7.87 3.74 -12.62
CA HIS A 29 8.40 2.67 -13.46
C HIS A 29 7.37 1.57 -13.71
N LEU A 30 7.63 0.78 -14.76
CA LEU A 30 6.71 -0.25 -15.24
C LEU A 30 6.38 -1.31 -14.19
N GLY A 31 7.32 -1.61 -13.30
CA GLY A 31 7.11 -2.59 -12.25
C GLY A 31 5.96 -2.22 -11.32
N HIS A 32 5.81 -0.93 -11.01
CA HIS A 32 4.70 -0.45 -10.19
C HIS A 32 3.36 -0.65 -10.91
N GLN A 33 3.30 -0.36 -12.21
CA GLN A 33 2.10 -0.61 -13.01
C GLN A 33 1.74 -2.08 -12.99
N ASN A 34 2.71 -2.96 -13.20
CA ASN A 34 2.48 -4.40 -13.23
C ASN A 34 1.95 -4.91 -11.90
N LEU A 35 2.49 -4.41 -10.79
CA LEU A 35 2.05 -4.81 -9.46
C LEU A 35 0.59 -4.37 -9.22
N ILE A 36 0.26 -3.16 -9.58
CA ILE A 36 -1.10 -2.62 -9.41
C ILE A 36 -2.08 -3.35 -10.33
N GLU A 37 -1.72 -3.59 -11.59
CA GLU A 37 -2.58 -4.36 -12.50
C GLU A 37 -2.82 -5.78 -11.96
N ALA A 38 -1.79 -6.42 -11.41
CA ALA A 38 -1.92 -7.75 -10.80
C ALA A 38 -2.87 -7.75 -9.59
N SER A 39 -3.04 -6.61 -8.92
CA SER A 39 -3.93 -6.50 -7.77
C SER A 39 -5.41 -6.39 -8.13
N LYS A 40 -5.73 -6.07 -9.38
CA LYS A 40 -7.11 -5.87 -9.81
C LYS A 40 -7.82 -7.20 -9.96
N ILE A 41 -8.91 -7.39 -9.23
CA ILE A 41 -9.71 -8.61 -9.24
C ILE A 41 -11.16 -8.24 -9.56
N SER A 42 -11.74 -8.94 -10.54
CA SER A 42 -13.13 -8.72 -10.93
C SER A 42 -14.07 -8.92 -9.74
N GLY A 43 -14.99 -8.00 -9.57
CA GLY A 43 -15.95 -8.02 -8.46
C GLY A 43 -15.48 -7.30 -7.19
N TYR A 44 -14.24 -6.81 -7.16
CA TYR A 44 -13.71 -6.07 -6.03
C TYR A 44 -13.26 -4.67 -6.45
N LYS A 45 -13.40 -3.73 -5.53
CA LYS A 45 -12.77 -2.42 -5.71
C LYS A 45 -11.26 -2.58 -5.61
N THR A 46 -10.53 -1.69 -6.26
CA THR A 46 -9.07 -1.68 -6.22
C THR A 46 -8.59 -0.61 -5.27
N LEU A 47 -7.90 -1.02 -4.20
CA LEU A 47 -7.29 -0.14 -3.21
C LEU A 47 -5.77 -0.17 -3.38
N VAL A 48 -5.16 0.99 -3.39
CA VAL A 48 -3.70 1.09 -3.29
C VAL A 48 -3.36 1.72 -1.95
N ILE A 49 -2.51 1.05 -1.19
CA ILE A 49 -1.96 1.58 0.07
C ILE A 49 -0.50 1.93 -0.19
N THR A 50 -0.14 3.15 0.10
CA THR A 50 1.23 3.63 -0.03
C THR A 50 1.63 4.46 1.19
N PHE A 51 2.90 4.80 1.25
CA PHE A 51 3.50 5.42 2.42
C PHE A 51 4.32 6.64 2.01
N GLU A 52 4.35 7.60 2.90
CA GLU A 52 5.27 8.71 2.82
C GLU A 52 6.53 8.30 3.58
N ASN A 53 7.65 8.18 2.89
CA ASN A 53 8.91 7.69 3.46
C ASN A 53 10.00 8.73 3.38
N LEU A 54 11.06 8.55 4.18
CA LEU A 54 12.28 9.31 4.03
C LEU A 54 13.10 8.72 2.89
N ASN A 55 13.63 9.57 2.01
CA ASN A 55 14.56 9.14 0.98
C ASN A 55 15.97 8.97 1.57
N LYS A 56 16.95 8.63 0.72
CA LYS A 56 18.34 8.39 1.16
C LYS A 56 19.00 9.64 1.78
N THR A 57 18.52 10.82 1.46
CA THR A 57 19.05 12.09 1.99
C THR A 57 18.31 12.58 3.21
N GLY A 58 17.32 11.83 3.72
CA GLY A 58 16.54 12.17 4.90
C GLY A 58 15.33 13.05 4.65
N TYR A 59 14.99 13.33 3.40
CA TYR A 59 13.79 14.10 3.05
C TYR A 59 12.62 13.19 2.73
N LEU A 60 11.41 13.70 2.94
CA LEU A 60 10.21 12.98 2.58
C LEU A 60 10.10 12.80 1.06
N THR A 61 9.57 11.65 0.64
CA THR A 61 9.26 11.39 -0.76
C THR A 61 8.17 12.34 -1.27
N ASN A 62 8.16 12.58 -2.58
CA ASN A 62 7.20 13.51 -3.18
C ASN A 62 5.82 12.85 -3.34
N THR A 63 4.95 13.11 -2.36
CA THR A 63 3.61 12.54 -2.32
C THR A 63 2.74 13.03 -3.48
N ASN A 64 2.86 14.30 -3.87
CA ASN A 64 2.04 14.85 -4.96
C ASN A 64 2.35 14.18 -6.30
N GLN A 65 3.61 13.92 -6.60
CA GLN A 65 4.00 13.20 -7.81
C GLN A 65 3.44 11.77 -7.79
N LYS A 66 3.52 11.12 -6.64
CA LYS A 66 3.01 9.77 -6.45
C LYS A 66 1.51 9.71 -6.72
N ILE A 67 0.74 10.65 -6.17
CA ILE A 67 -0.70 10.72 -6.39
C ILE A 67 -1.02 10.90 -7.87
N LYS A 68 -0.35 11.82 -8.54
CA LYS A 68 -0.57 12.06 -9.97
C LYS A 68 -0.30 10.83 -10.82
N TYR A 69 0.76 10.11 -10.50
CA TYR A 69 1.08 8.88 -11.19
C TYR A 69 0.00 7.81 -10.98
N LEU A 70 -0.41 7.62 -9.72
CA LEU A 70 -1.39 6.59 -9.37
C LEU A 70 -2.79 6.89 -9.92
N GLU A 71 -3.16 8.18 -10.06
CA GLU A 71 -4.43 8.57 -10.67
C GLU A 71 -4.62 8.02 -12.08
N GLN A 72 -3.53 7.77 -12.79
CA GLN A 72 -3.57 7.30 -14.18
C GLN A 72 -3.78 5.80 -14.29
N LEU A 73 -3.77 5.07 -13.18
CA LEU A 73 -3.76 3.61 -13.19
C LEU A 73 -5.13 2.98 -12.94
N ASP A 74 -6.19 3.79 -12.99
CA ASP A 74 -7.58 3.33 -12.86
C ASP A 74 -7.82 2.52 -11.58
N ILE A 75 -7.54 3.12 -10.45
CA ILE A 75 -7.78 2.56 -9.12
C ILE A 75 -8.96 3.27 -8.46
N ASP A 76 -9.65 2.57 -7.55
CA ASP A 76 -10.84 3.12 -6.89
C ASP A 76 -10.48 3.95 -5.65
N TYR A 77 -9.54 3.45 -4.85
CA TYR A 77 -9.15 4.09 -3.59
C TYR A 77 -7.63 4.17 -3.47
N LEU A 78 -7.16 5.30 -2.96
CA LEU A 78 -5.76 5.48 -2.59
C LEU A 78 -5.69 5.89 -1.12
N VAL A 79 -5.00 5.10 -0.31
CA VAL A 79 -4.75 5.41 1.10
C VAL A 79 -3.27 5.68 1.28
N ILE A 80 -2.94 6.83 1.85
CA ILE A 80 -1.57 7.26 2.07
C ILE A 80 -1.34 7.41 3.56
N PHE A 81 -0.33 6.71 4.08
CA PHE A 81 0.07 6.85 5.48
C PHE A 81 1.28 7.76 5.59
N PRO A 82 1.18 8.90 6.30
CA PRO A 82 2.32 9.77 6.52
C PRO A 82 3.43 9.05 7.30
N PHE A 83 4.66 9.44 7.05
CA PHE A 83 5.82 8.88 7.75
C PHE A 83 5.67 8.95 9.26
N ARG A 84 5.23 10.10 9.79
CA ARG A 84 5.05 10.32 11.24
C ARG A 84 4.02 9.39 11.87
N VAL A 85 3.09 8.85 11.08
CA VAL A 85 2.07 7.92 11.56
C VAL A 85 2.57 6.49 11.43
N ILE A 86 2.97 6.09 10.22
CA ILE A 86 3.29 4.69 9.93
C ILE A 86 4.59 4.22 10.57
N ASN A 87 5.52 5.15 10.80
CA ASN A 87 6.82 4.84 11.38
C ASN A 87 6.73 4.23 12.78
N LEU A 88 5.61 4.44 13.49
CA LEU A 88 5.40 3.93 14.85
C LEU A 88 4.37 2.80 14.91
N VAL A 89 3.87 2.34 13.78
CA VAL A 89 2.85 1.29 13.73
C VAL A 89 3.51 -0.08 13.73
N PHE A 90 3.22 -0.88 14.75
CA PHE A 90 3.68 -2.27 14.80
C PHE A 90 2.87 -3.14 13.84
N PHE A 91 3.44 -4.28 13.46
CA PHE A 91 2.81 -5.13 12.46
C PHE A 91 1.41 -5.61 12.87
N ASN A 92 1.17 -5.87 14.14
CA ASN A 92 -0.16 -6.27 14.63
C ASN A 92 -1.20 -5.18 14.42
N GLU A 93 -0.81 -3.92 14.64
CA GLU A 93 -1.69 -2.77 14.38
C GLU A 93 -1.96 -2.61 12.89
N PHE A 94 -0.93 -2.83 12.07
CA PHE A 94 -1.08 -2.74 10.61
C PHE A 94 -2.06 -3.79 10.10
N MET A 95 -2.01 -5.00 10.65
CA MET A 95 -2.98 -6.05 10.30
C MET A 95 -4.41 -5.63 10.64
N LYS A 96 -4.61 -4.98 11.78
CA LYS A 96 -5.93 -4.45 12.17
C LYS A 96 -6.38 -3.33 11.23
N ILE A 97 -5.45 -2.48 10.80
CA ILE A 97 -5.72 -1.42 9.82
C ILE A 97 -6.23 -2.03 8.51
N LEU A 98 -5.56 -3.05 8.00
CA LEU A 98 -5.96 -3.74 6.77
C LEU A 98 -7.38 -4.32 6.89
N LYS A 99 -7.70 -4.91 8.03
CA LYS A 99 -9.06 -5.43 8.28
C LYS A 99 -10.09 -4.29 8.34
N ALA A 100 -9.75 -3.18 8.99
CA ALA A 100 -10.64 -2.03 9.07
C ALA A 100 -10.90 -1.42 7.69
N LEU A 101 -9.94 -1.49 6.79
CA LEU A 101 -10.07 -1.03 5.40
C LEU A 101 -10.77 -2.06 4.51
N LYS A 102 -11.22 -3.17 5.06
CA LYS A 102 -11.95 -4.25 4.36
C LYS A 102 -11.16 -4.88 3.22
N VAL A 103 -9.87 -5.06 3.44
CA VAL A 103 -8.98 -5.70 2.49
C VAL A 103 -9.25 -7.21 2.49
N LYS A 104 -9.49 -7.78 1.30
CA LYS A 104 -9.71 -9.20 1.11
C LYS A 104 -8.47 -9.90 0.54
N TYR A 105 -7.87 -9.30 -0.47
CA TYR A 105 -6.68 -9.83 -1.15
C TYR A 105 -5.59 -8.77 -1.10
N ILE A 106 -4.34 -9.22 -0.95
CA ILE A 106 -3.19 -8.33 -0.94
C ILE A 106 -2.23 -8.73 -2.05
N THR A 107 -1.77 -7.76 -2.82
CA THR A 107 -0.69 -7.93 -3.79
C THR A 107 0.45 -7.01 -3.39
N CYS A 108 1.64 -7.54 -3.26
CA CYS A 108 2.82 -6.77 -2.90
C CYS A 108 4.08 -7.39 -3.52
N GLY A 109 5.18 -6.64 -3.49
CA GLY A 109 6.48 -7.15 -3.92
C GLY A 109 7.06 -8.09 -2.86
N ILE A 110 7.96 -8.98 -3.28
CA ILE A 110 8.58 -9.97 -2.38
C ILE A 110 9.37 -9.31 -1.26
N ASP A 111 9.92 -8.12 -1.50
CA ASP A 111 10.74 -7.39 -0.52
C ASP A 111 9.94 -6.47 0.38
N PHE A 112 8.61 -6.53 0.30
CA PHE A 112 7.77 -5.65 1.09
C PHE A 112 7.94 -5.93 2.59
N ARG A 113 8.17 -4.86 3.35
CA ARG A 113 8.26 -4.86 4.81
C ARG A 113 7.36 -3.77 5.36
N PHE A 114 6.78 -4.00 6.53
CA PHE A 114 5.85 -3.05 7.14
C PHE A 114 6.00 -3.06 8.67
N GLY A 115 5.41 -2.02 9.29
CA GLY A 115 5.40 -1.89 10.73
C GLY A 115 6.66 -1.22 11.28
N PHE A 116 6.68 -1.02 12.59
CA PHE A 116 7.77 -0.38 13.29
C PHE A 116 9.07 -1.17 13.07
N LYS A 117 10.13 -0.49 12.63
CA LYS A 117 11.42 -1.08 12.28
C LYS A 117 11.32 -2.20 11.24
N ARG A 118 10.27 -2.18 10.42
CA ARG A 118 10.03 -3.17 9.37
C ARG A 118 10.04 -4.61 9.89
N GLU A 119 9.47 -4.84 11.07
CA GLU A 119 9.42 -6.19 11.66
C GLU A 119 8.39 -7.11 10.99
N GLY A 120 7.38 -6.54 10.29
CA GLY A 120 6.42 -7.31 9.53
C GLY A 120 6.89 -7.57 8.10
N ASP A 121 6.58 -8.73 7.55
CA ASP A 121 6.92 -9.10 6.18
C ASP A 121 5.79 -9.89 5.52
N THR A 122 6.06 -10.37 4.30
CA THR A 122 5.05 -11.11 3.51
C THR A 122 4.60 -12.40 4.19
N ALA A 123 5.47 -13.05 4.97
CA ALA A 123 5.08 -14.25 5.70
C ALA A 123 4.02 -13.96 6.76
N ASP A 124 4.10 -12.80 7.42
CA ASP A 124 3.11 -12.36 8.40
C ASP A 124 1.77 -12.08 7.73
N LEU A 125 1.78 -11.42 6.58
CA LEU A 125 0.57 -11.13 5.81
C LEU A 125 -0.12 -12.40 5.35
N LYS A 126 0.64 -13.39 4.92
CA LYS A 126 0.12 -14.65 4.40
C LYS A 126 -0.68 -15.43 5.45
N LYS A 127 -0.39 -15.23 6.72
CA LYS A 127 -1.12 -15.89 7.83
C LYS A 127 -2.55 -15.38 7.96
N LYS A 128 -2.85 -14.16 7.53
CA LYS A 128 -4.13 -13.49 7.77
C LYS A 128 -4.91 -13.13 6.50
N PHE A 129 -4.23 -13.05 5.35
CA PHE A 129 -4.82 -12.58 4.11
C PHE A 129 -4.46 -13.49 2.96
N LYS A 130 -5.29 -13.48 1.92
CA LYS A 130 -4.93 -14.09 0.64
C LYS A 130 -3.92 -13.17 -0.03
N LEU A 131 -2.72 -13.68 -0.26
CA LEU A 131 -1.57 -12.90 -0.67
C LEU A 131 -1.08 -13.32 -2.05
N ASN A 132 -0.89 -12.34 -2.94
CA ASN A 132 -0.23 -12.50 -4.21
C ASN A 132 1.10 -11.74 -4.14
N ILE A 133 2.20 -12.47 -4.27
CA ILE A 133 3.55 -11.88 -4.23
C ILE A 133 4.07 -11.77 -5.64
N VAL A 134 4.47 -10.56 -6.03
CA VAL A 134 5.07 -10.28 -7.34
C VAL A 134 6.57 -10.20 -7.15
N GLU A 135 7.32 -11.16 -7.71
CA GLU A 135 8.76 -11.26 -7.50
C GLU A 135 9.54 -10.30 -8.37
N ASP A 136 9.23 -10.23 -9.64
CA ASP A 136 9.95 -9.43 -10.63
C ASP A 136 9.13 -8.24 -11.09
N TYR A 137 8.56 -7.51 -10.13
CA TYR A 137 7.78 -6.34 -10.49
C TYR A 137 8.64 -5.16 -10.95
N MET A 138 9.94 -5.21 -10.71
CA MET A 138 10.91 -4.23 -11.18
C MET A 138 11.36 -4.59 -12.59
N VAL A 139 11.08 -3.72 -13.54
CA VAL A 139 11.48 -3.90 -14.93
C VAL A 139 12.68 -3.00 -15.21
N ASN A 140 13.75 -3.60 -15.62
CA ASN A 140 14.98 -2.86 -15.98
C ASN A 140 14.93 -2.36 -17.42
#